data_eaca62772d4a9b2f8d36f123cd2eb337
#
_entry.id   eaca62772d4a9b2f8d36f123cd2eb337
#
_cell.length_a   1.000
_cell.length_b   1.000
_cell.length_c   1.000
_cell.angle_alpha   90.00
_cell.angle_beta   90.00
_cell.angle_gamma   90.00
#
_symmetry.space_group_name_H-M   'P 1'
#
loop_
_entity.id
_entity.type
_entity.pdbx_description
1 polymer ?
#
loop_
_entity_poly.entity_id
_entity_poly.type
_entity_poly.pdbx_seq_one_letter_code
_entity_poly.pdbx_strand_id
1 'polypeptide(L)'
;NDVLDMSRIESGKIHLEEVEVNLSDVLHDLKTIVSGQIYAKQLELYMDVMDVTDEDVYCDKTRLNQILLNLLSNAIKFTPAGGTVSVRVRQLAGKVRGCGQYEFRIKDNGIGMSQEFAQKIFEPFERERTSTVSRIQGTGLGMAITKNIVDMMGGTIEVQTAQGKGTEFTVCVPMRAQTEQRPVEKITELEGLKALVVDDDFNTCDSVTKMLVKVGMRAEWTLSGKEAVLRARQALEMSDVYHAYIIDWRLPDMNGIE
;
A
#
# COMPACT_ATOMS: atom_id res chain seq x y z
N ASN A 1 -24.29 0.23 -5.81
CA ASN A 1 -25.00 0.95 -6.88
C ASN A 1 -24.70 2.44 -6.72
N ASP A 2 -23.83 2.97 -7.57
CA ASP A 2 -23.27 4.33 -7.46
C ASP A 2 -24.34 5.43 -7.33
N VAL A 3 -25.46 5.29 -8.04
CA VAL A 3 -26.56 6.29 -8.00
C VAL A 3 -27.22 6.32 -6.62
N LEU A 4 -27.46 5.16 -6.01
CA LEU A 4 -28.02 5.08 -4.67
C LEU A 4 -27.03 5.58 -3.61
N ASP A 5 -25.75 5.29 -3.78
CA ASP A 5 -24.70 5.76 -2.86
C ASP A 5 -24.59 7.28 -2.94
N MET A 6 -24.58 7.85 -4.15
CA MET A 6 -24.57 9.30 -4.35
C MET A 6 -25.78 9.98 -3.70
N SER A 7 -26.98 9.44 -3.92
CA SER A 7 -28.22 9.96 -3.30
C SER A 7 -28.18 9.90 -1.76
N ARG A 8 -27.60 8.83 -1.17
CA ARG A 8 -27.45 8.72 0.28
C ARG A 8 -26.43 9.69 0.84
N ILE A 9 -25.34 9.94 0.10
CA ILE A 9 -24.33 10.96 0.45
C ILE A 9 -24.98 12.34 0.46
N GLU A 10 -25.62 12.74 -0.64
CA GLU A 10 -26.26 14.05 -0.79
C GLU A 10 -27.36 14.31 0.25
N SER A 11 -28.09 13.26 0.63
CA SER A 11 -29.14 13.36 1.66
C SER A 11 -28.60 13.34 3.11
N GLY A 12 -27.27 13.24 3.32
CA GLY A 12 -26.66 13.17 4.64
C GLY A 12 -27.03 11.91 5.46
N LYS A 13 -27.54 10.87 4.80
CA LYS A 13 -27.99 9.62 5.45
C LYS A 13 -26.92 8.58 5.64
N ILE A 14 -25.69 8.87 5.22
CA ILE A 14 -24.55 7.98 5.47
C ILE A 14 -23.93 8.35 6.82
N HIS A 15 -23.85 7.38 7.69
CA HIS A 15 -23.09 7.44 8.94
C HIS A 15 -21.87 6.55 8.81
N LEU A 16 -20.72 7.03 9.28
CA LEU A 16 -19.51 6.21 9.36
C LEU A 16 -19.63 5.27 10.55
N GLU A 17 -19.27 4.02 10.33
CA GLU A 17 -19.24 2.98 11.36
C GLU A 17 -17.79 2.57 11.60
N GLU A 18 -17.19 3.09 12.69
CA GLU A 18 -15.84 2.72 13.09
C GLU A 18 -15.84 1.31 13.70
N VAL A 19 -15.06 0.44 13.10
CA VAL A 19 -14.82 -0.93 13.57
C VAL A 19 -13.32 -1.19 13.67
N GLU A 20 -12.94 -2.23 14.38
CA GLU A 20 -11.55 -2.72 14.42
C GLU A 20 -11.15 -3.25 13.04
N VAL A 21 -10.04 -2.75 12.51
CA VAL A 21 -9.54 -3.09 11.17
C VAL A 21 -8.03 -3.27 11.24
N ASN A 22 -7.55 -4.38 10.66
CA ASN A 22 -6.13 -4.55 10.35
C ASN A 22 -5.88 -4.13 8.90
N LEU A 23 -4.94 -3.22 8.66
CA LEU A 23 -4.66 -2.67 7.33
C LEU A 23 -4.00 -3.68 6.40
N SER A 24 -3.20 -4.60 6.90
CA SER A 24 -2.61 -5.69 6.12
C SER A 24 -3.68 -6.64 5.60
N ASP A 25 -4.70 -6.95 6.41
CA ASP A 25 -5.85 -7.77 5.99
C ASP A 25 -6.65 -7.06 4.89
N VAL A 26 -6.86 -5.75 5.01
CA VAL A 26 -7.53 -4.95 3.97
C VAL A 26 -6.79 -5.04 2.64
N LEU A 27 -5.47 -4.89 2.64
CA LEU A 27 -4.67 -4.99 1.40
C LEU A 27 -4.68 -6.41 0.83
N HIS A 28 -4.65 -7.44 1.68
CA HIS A 28 -4.75 -8.82 1.25
C HIS A 28 -6.10 -9.11 0.56
N ASP A 29 -7.19 -8.65 1.16
CA ASP A 29 -8.54 -8.77 0.60
C ASP A 29 -8.63 -8.06 -0.78
N LEU A 30 -8.12 -6.83 -0.87
CA LEU A 30 -8.07 -6.06 -2.12
C LEU A 30 -7.28 -6.78 -3.21
N LYS A 31 -6.09 -7.30 -2.89
CA LYS A 31 -5.27 -8.08 -3.82
C LYS A 31 -6.03 -9.28 -4.35
N THR A 32 -6.74 -9.99 -3.48
CA THR A 32 -7.54 -11.16 -3.85
C THR A 32 -8.66 -10.78 -4.81
N ILE A 33 -9.39 -9.69 -4.53
CA ILE A 33 -10.51 -9.21 -5.36
C ILE A 33 -10.05 -8.85 -6.78
N VAL A 34 -8.90 -8.18 -6.91
CA VAL A 34 -8.44 -7.69 -8.22
C VAL A 34 -7.56 -8.68 -8.99
N SER A 35 -7.13 -9.77 -8.37
CA SER A 35 -6.17 -10.74 -8.95
C SER A 35 -6.58 -11.25 -10.34
N GLY A 36 -7.87 -11.55 -10.53
CA GLY A 36 -8.39 -12.00 -11.82
C GLY A 36 -8.23 -10.95 -12.94
N GLN A 37 -8.46 -9.67 -12.63
CA GLN A 37 -8.33 -8.58 -13.59
C GLN A 37 -6.85 -8.29 -13.90
N ILE A 38 -5.99 -8.34 -12.89
CA ILE A 38 -4.54 -8.20 -13.02
C ILE A 38 -3.98 -9.28 -13.95
N TYR A 39 -4.35 -10.54 -13.70
CA TYR A 39 -3.93 -11.66 -14.52
C TYR A 39 -4.44 -11.55 -15.97
N ALA A 40 -5.73 -11.25 -16.16
CA ALA A 40 -6.34 -11.13 -17.47
C ALA A 40 -5.71 -10.04 -18.35
N LYS A 41 -5.22 -8.96 -17.73
CA LYS A 41 -4.51 -7.85 -18.40
C LYS A 41 -3.00 -7.99 -18.40
N GLN A 42 -2.45 -9.04 -17.79
CA GLN A 42 -0.99 -9.23 -17.66
C GLN A 42 -0.31 -8.01 -16.97
N LEU A 43 -0.94 -7.44 -15.96
CA LEU A 43 -0.39 -6.31 -15.20
C LEU A 43 0.50 -6.81 -14.07
N GLU A 44 1.48 -6.00 -13.70
CA GLU A 44 2.23 -6.16 -12.46
C GLU A 44 1.56 -5.36 -11.34
N LEU A 45 1.28 -6.01 -10.20
CA LEU A 45 0.70 -5.37 -9.02
C LEU A 45 1.67 -5.46 -7.85
N TYR A 46 2.07 -4.29 -7.34
CA TYR A 46 2.88 -4.15 -6.13
C TYR A 46 2.02 -3.58 -5.01
N MET A 47 2.04 -4.22 -3.85
CA MET A 47 1.38 -3.73 -2.64
C MET A 47 2.37 -3.70 -1.49
N ASP A 48 2.48 -2.56 -0.82
CA ASP A 48 3.50 -2.27 0.17
C ASP A 48 2.91 -1.49 1.34
N VAL A 49 3.19 -1.95 2.57
CA VAL A 49 2.76 -1.34 3.85
C VAL A 49 3.98 -0.76 4.56
N MET A 50 4.88 -0.12 3.81
CA MET A 50 6.08 0.48 4.37
C MET A 50 5.74 1.59 5.36
N ASP A 51 6.51 1.64 6.43
CA ASP A 51 6.41 2.70 7.44
C ASP A 51 5.03 2.80 8.14
N VAL A 52 4.29 1.69 8.25
CA VAL A 52 3.12 1.59 9.14
C VAL A 52 3.56 0.91 10.44
N THR A 53 3.52 1.66 11.54
CA THR A 53 3.82 1.14 12.90
C THR A 53 2.59 0.55 13.56
N ASP A 54 1.43 1.14 13.32
CA ASP A 54 0.15 0.72 13.89
C ASP A 54 -0.77 0.26 12.77
N GLU A 55 -0.77 -1.05 12.48
CA GLU A 55 -1.61 -1.65 11.45
C GLU A 55 -3.05 -1.87 11.91
N ASP A 56 -3.24 -2.01 13.24
CA ASP A 56 -4.54 -2.20 13.86
C ASP A 56 -5.14 -0.82 14.19
N VAL A 57 -6.23 -0.48 13.51
CA VAL A 57 -6.88 0.83 13.58
C VAL A 57 -8.40 0.72 13.75
N TYR A 58 -9.02 1.82 14.18
CA TYR A 58 -10.47 1.98 14.10
C TYR A 58 -10.81 2.84 12.88
N CYS A 59 -11.58 2.28 11.95
CA CYS A 59 -12.10 3.00 10.79
C CYS A 59 -13.36 2.31 10.23
N ASP A 60 -14.05 2.98 9.31
CA ASP A 60 -15.11 2.34 8.54
C ASP A 60 -14.49 1.47 7.43
N LYS A 61 -14.39 0.14 7.69
CA LYS A 61 -13.81 -0.85 6.77
C LYS A 61 -14.52 -0.84 5.42
N THR A 62 -15.84 -0.69 5.41
CA THR A 62 -16.63 -0.71 4.17
C THR A 62 -16.31 0.49 3.30
N ARG A 63 -16.23 1.67 3.90
CA ARG A 63 -15.91 2.90 3.18
C ARG A 63 -14.47 2.96 2.74
N LEU A 64 -13.54 2.51 3.58
CA LEU A 64 -12.13 2.38 3.20
C LEU A 64 -11.97 1.46 1.98
N ASN A 65 -12.58 0.27 2.02
CA ASN A 65 -12.57 -0.66 0.89
C ASN A 65 -13.20 -0.05 -0.37
N GLN A 66 -14.30 0.70 -0.24
CA GLN A 66 -14.96 1.36 -1.36
C GLN A 66 -14.04 2.40 -2.03
N ILE A 67 -13.33 3.21 -1.25
CA ILE A 67 -12.30 4.16 -1.75
C ILE A 67 -11.23 3.40 -2.53
N LEU A 68 -10.58 2.44 -1.86
CA LEU A 68 -9.41 1.74 -2.40
C LEU A 68 -9.75 0.89 -3.64
N LEU A 69 -10.89 0.19 -3.62
CA LEU A 69 -11.36 -0.59 -4.78
C LEU A 69 -11.69 0.30 -5.97
N ASN A 70 -12.30 1.47 -5.75
CA ASN A 70 -12.61 2.38 -6.85
C ASN A 70 -11.33 2.93 -7.50
N LEU A 71 -10.36 3.37 -6.69
CA LEU A 71 -9.08 3.87 -7.20
C LEU A 71 -8.28 2.77 -7.90
N LEU A 72 -8.19 1.58 -7.29
CA LEU A 72 -7.45 0.44 -7.84
C LEU A 72 -8.09 -0.09 -9.13
N SER A 73 -9.43 -0.18 -9.17
CA SER A 73 -10.16 -0.57 -10.39
C SER A 73 -9.94 0.41 -11.53
N ASN A 74 -9.88 1.72 -11.24
CA ASN A 74 -9.56 2.73 -12.24
C ASN A 74 -8.11 2.58 -12.72
N ALA A 75 -7.14 2.41 -11.83
CA ALA A 75 -5.75 2.16 -12.20
C ALA A 75 -5.62 0.94 -13.13
N ILE A 76 -6.24 -0.20 -12.77
CA ILE A 76 -6.25 -1.41 -13.59
C ILE A 76 -6.92 -1.17 -14.94
N LYS A 77 -8.04 -0.44 -14.95
CA LYS A 77 -8.83 -0.16 -16.14
C LYS A 77 -8.06 0.66 -17.17
N PHE A 78 -7.34 1.68 -16.72
CA PHE A 78 -6.64 2.65 -17.58
C PHE A 78 -5.16 2.33 -17.83
N THR A 79 -4.65 1.26 -17.24
CA THR A 79 -3.30 0.76 -17.51
C THR A 79 -3.36 -0.23 -18.69
N PRO A 80 -2.56 -0.07 -19.75
CA PRO A 80 -2.45 -1.04 -20.83
C PRO A 80 -1.91 -2.39 -20.34
N ALA A 81 -2.13 -3.45 -21.12
CA ALA A 81 -1.56 -4.77 -20.85
C ALA A 81 -0.02 -4.70 -20.71
N GLY A 82 0.52 -5.42 -19.74
CA GLY A 82 1.95 -5.40 -19.40
C GLY A 82 2.40 -4.20 -18.59
N GLY A 83 1.46 -3.32 -18.17
CA GLY A 83 1.78 -2.18 -17.33
C GLY A 83 1.83 -2.54 -15.84
N THR A 84 2.07 -1.53 -15.02
CA THR A 84 2.32 -1.66 -13.58
C THR A 84 1.33 -0.82 -12.78
N VAL A 85 0.80 -1.39 -11.72
CA VAL A 85 -0.03 -0.72 -10.70
C VAL A 85 0.61 -0.95 -9.34
N SER A 86 0.71 0.08 -8.52
CA SER A 86 1.23 -0.03 -7.16
C SER A 86 0.30 0.62 -6.14
N VAL A 87 0.20 -0.01 -4.97
CA VAL A 87 -0.50 0.51 -3.78
C VAL A 87 0.52 0.58 -2.66
N ARG A 88 0.72 1.77 -2.12
CA ARG A 88 1.62 1.99 -0.98
C ARG A 88 0.85 2.61 0.18
N VAL A 89 1.05 2.08 1.37
CA VAL A 89 0.46 2.63 2.59
C VAL A 89 1.57 3.13 3.51
N ARG A 90 1.40 4.33 4.05
CA ARG A 90 2.33 4.95 5.00
C ARG A 90 1.56 5.53 6.17
N GLN A 91 2.11 5.40 7.35
CA GLN A 91 1.63 6.10 8.54
C GLN A 91 2.45 7.38 8.75
N LEU A 92 1.77 8.50 8.79
CA LEU A 92 2.35 9.80 9.08
C LEU A 92 1.97 10.23 10.50
N ALA A 93 2.74 11.15 11.07
CA ALA A 93 2.43 11.69 12.39
C ALA A 93 1.03 12.33 12.40
N GLY A 94 0.17 11.89 13.31
CA GLY A 94 -1.16 12.45 13.48
C GLY A 94 -1.11 13.80 14.23
N LYS A 95 -2.09 14.65 13.92
CA LYS A 95 -2.26 15.94 14.63
C LYS A 95 -2.81 15.77 16.05
N VAL A 96 -3.45 14.64 16.34
CA VAL A 96 -4.10 14.31 17.61
C VAL A 96 -3.42 13.08 18.21
N ARG A 97 -3.15 13.12 19.52
CA ARG A 97 -2.54 11.99 20.23
C ARG A 97 -3.43 10.75 20.13
N GLY A 98 -2.86 9.60 19.72
CA GLY A 98 -3.58 8.35 19.51
C GLY A 98 -4.25 8.22 18.15
N CYS A 99 -4.15 9.23 17.27
CA CYS A 99 -4.59 9.16 15.88
C CYS A 99 -3.37 9.29 14.97
N GLY A 100 -3.20 8.36 14.02
CA GLY A 100 -2.26 8.45 12.91
C GLY A 100 -2.92 9.08 11.68
N GLN A 101 -2.12 9.61 10.78
CA GLN A 101 -2.54 9.93 9.41
C GLN A 101 -2.08 8.79 8.53
N TYR A 102 -2.99 8.12 7.84
CA TYR A 102 -2.68 7.02 6.95
C TYR A 102 -2.81 7.48 5.52
N GLU A 103 -1.70 7.43 4.81
CA GLU A 103 -1.58 7.81 3.41
C GLU A 103 -1.61 6.56 2.55
N PHE A 104 -2.56 6.50 1.63
CA PHE A 104 -2.70 5.46 0.61
C PHE A 104 -2.36 6.08 -0.74
N ARG A 105 -1.30 5.60 -1.38
CA ARG A 105 -0.91 6.00 -2.73
C ARG A 105 -1.22 4.89 -3.71
N ILE A 106 -2.07 5.17 -4.67
CA ILE A 106 -2.40 4.26 -5.77
C ILE A 106 -1.83 4.87 -7.05
N LYS A 107 -0.83 4.22 -7.61
CA LYS A 107 -0.10 4.68 -8.79
C LYS A 107 -0.19 3.68 -9.92
N ASP A 108 -0.37 4.17 -11.13
CA ASP A 108 -0.30 3.41 -12.36
C ASP A 108 0.62 4.10 -13.39
N ASN A 109 1.12 3.31 -14.34
CA ASN A 109 1.84 3.81 -15.51
C ASN A 109 0.98 3.79 -16.78
N GLY A 110 -0.33 3.99 -16.62
CA GLY A 110 -1.32 3.96 -17.68
C GLY A 110 -1.34 5.20 -18.58
N ILE A 111 -2.48 5.42 -19.22
CA ILE A 111 -2.65 6.51 -20.20
C ILE A 111 -2.58 7.91 -19.59
N GLY A 112 -2.76 8.04 -18.28
CA GLY A 112 -2.86 9.33 -17.59
C GLY A 112 -4.07 10.14 -18.05
N MET A 113 -4.12 11.41 -17.62
CA MET A 113 -5.23 12.34 -17.92
C MET A 113 -4.69 13.71 -18.32
N SER A 114 -5.51 14.49 -19.04
CA SER A 114 -5.24 15.90 -19.28
C SER A 114 -5.32 16.70 -17.97
N GLN A 115 -4.57 17.81 -17.88
CA GLN A 115 -4.62 18.67 -16.70
C GLN A 115 -6.00 19.33 -16.53
N GLU A 116 -6.70 19.61 -17.64
CA GLU A 116 -8.06 20.13 -17.61
C GLU A 116 -9.04 19.14 -16.98
N PHE A 117 -8.95 17.85 -17.34
CA PHE A 117 -9.80 16.82 -16.78
C PHE A 117 -9.43 16.51 -15.33
N ALA A 118 -8.15 16.52 -14.98
CA ALA A 118 -7.68 16.29 -13.61
C ALA A 118 -8.27 17.28 -12.60
N GLN A 119 -8.56 18.52 -13.01
CA GLN A 119 -9.21 19.52 -12.16
C GLN A 119 -10.69 19.20 -11.88
N LYS A 120 -11.33 18.44 -12.75
CA LYS A 120 -12.77 18.12 -12.68
C LYS A 120 -13.04 16.65 -12.34
N ILE A 121 -12.01 15.83 -12.12
CA ILE A 121 -12.17 14.38 -11.95
C ILE A 121 -13.08 13.99 -10.79
N PHE A 122 -13.22 14.85 -9.79
CA PHE A 122 -14.07 14.63 -8.62
C PHE A 122 -15.50 15.20 -8.79
N GLU A 123 -15.80 15.86 -9.92
CA GLU A 123 -17.16 16.33 -10.23
C GLU A 123 -18.04 15.15 -10.69
N PRO A 124 -19.30 15.08 -10.27
CA PRO A 124 -20.21 14.01 -10.69
C PRO A 124 -20.41 13.99 -12.21
N PHE A 125 -20.48 12.79 -12.80
CA PHE A 125 -20.73 12.53 -14.22
C PHE A 125 -19.64 13.01 -15.19
N GLU A 126 -18.54 13.56 -14.68
CA GLU A 126 -17.41 13.96 -15.52
C GLU A 126 -16.65 12.73 -16.07
N ARG A 127 -16.30 12.81 -17.35
CA ARG A 127 -15.53 11.79 -18.07
C ARG A 127 -14.66 12.45 -19.13
N GLU A 128 -13.42 12.01 -19.23
CA GLU A 128 -12.55 12.47 -20.31
C GLU A 128 -13.06 11.95 -21.67
N ARG A 129 -13.34 12.86 -22.59
CA ARG A 129 -13.86 12.55 -23.93
C ARG A 129 -12.71 12.41 -24.93
N THR A 130 -11.99 11.32 -24.89
CA THR A 130 -10.99 10.98 -25.91
C THR A 130 -11.41 9.71 -26.65
N SER A 131 -10.93 9.51 -27.86
CA SER A 131 -11.23 8.31 -28.69
C SER A 131 -10.84 7.00 -27.98
N THR A 132 -9.85 7.04 -27.11
CA THR A 132 -9.38 5.89 -26.32
C THR A 132 -10.28 5.62 -25.11
N VAL A 133 -10.71 6.69 -24.40
CA VAL A 133 -11.50 6.58 -23.16
C VAL A 133 -12.99 6.37 -23.45
N SER A 134 -13.52 6.86 -24.58
CA SER A 134 -14.94 6.71 -24.93
C SER A 134 -15.41 5.26 -25.06
N ARG A 135 -14.48 4.31 -25.29
CA ARG A 135 -14.79 2.86 -25.33
C ARG A 135 -14.79 2.19 -23.95
N ILE A 136 -14.37 2.90 -22.92
CA ILE A 136 -14.23 2.35 -21.57
C ILE A 136 -15.51 2.70 -20.77
N GLN A 137 -16.28 1.69 -20.37
CA GLN A 137 -17.55 1.85 -19.67
C GLN A 137 -17.36 2.36 -18.23
N GLY A 138 -18.22 3.28 -17.77
CA GLY A 138 -18.25 3.80 -16.39
C GLY A 138 -19.35 4.82 -16.18
N THR A 139 -19.82 4.98 -14.94
CA THR A 139 -20.91 5.90 -14.56
C THR A 139 -20.47 7.36 -14.45
N GLY A 140 -19.18 7.61 -14.25
CA GLY A 140 -18.65 8.94 -13.92
C GLY A 140 -18.95 9.39 -12.48
N LEU A 141 -19.47 8.50 -11.62
CA LEU A 141 -19.79 8.81 -10.22
C LEU A 141 -18.73 8.33 -9.24
N GLY A 142 -17.93 7.32 -9.61
CA GLY A 142 -17.01 6.68 -8.68
C GLY A 142 -16.04 7.65 -8.00
N MET A 143 -15.43 8.56 -8.74
CA MET A 143 -14.48 9.53 -8.18
C MET A 143 -15.15 10.58 -7.28
N ALA A 144 -16.34 11.04 -7.64
CA ALA A 144 -17.14 11.93 -6.80
C ALA A 144 -17.53 11.24 -5.47
N ILE A 145 -17.98 9.99 -5.55
CA ILE A 145 -18.28 9.16 -4.36
C ILE A 145 -17.03 9.01 -3.49
N THR A 146 -15.89 8.68 -4.10
CA THR A 146 -14.61 8.55 -3.39
C THR A 146 -14.25 9.83 -2.65
N LYS A 147 -14.33 10.98 -3.31
CA LYS A 147 -14.06 12.29 -2.70
C LYS A 147 -14.96 12.54 -1.51
N ASN A 148 -16.27 12.35 -1.66
CA ASN A 148 -17.23 12.55 -0.58
C ASN A 148 -16.97 11.63 0.63
N ILE A 149 -16.66 10.35 0.39
CA ILE A 149 -16.33 9.41 1.48
C ILE A 149 -15.05 9.85 2.20
N VAL A 150 -14.01 10.23 1.46
CA VAL A 150 -12.76 10.74 2.04
C VAL A 150 -13.02 11.98 2.90
N ASP A 151 -13.83 12.92 2.42
CA ASP A 151 -14.20 14.12 3.16
C ASP A 151 -15.00 13.79 4.43
N MET A 152 -15.94 12.84 4.36
CA MET A 152 -16.68 12.35 5.54
C MET A 152 -15.76 11.69 6.57
N MET A 153 -14.69 10.99 6.13
CA MET A 153 -13.67 10.42 7.01
C MET A 153 -12.68 11.48 7.55
N GLY A 154 -12.87 12.76 7.23
CA GLY A 154 -11.98 13.85 7.67
C GLY A 154 -10.62 13.83 6.96
N GLY A 155 -10.54 13.20 5.81
CA GLY A 155 -9.32 13.02 5.02
C GLY A 155 -9.18 14.00 3.86
N THR A 156 -8.16 13.74 3.04
CA THR A 156 -7.90 14.47 1.78
C THR A 156 -7.60 13.48 0.67
N ILE A 157 -7.93 13.86 -0.57
CA ILE A 157 -7.55 13.13 -1.77
C ILE A 157 -6.96 14.09 -2.79
N GLU A 158 -5.82 13.70 -3.36
CA GLU A 158 -5.10 14.43 -4.38
C GLU A 158 -4.83 13.54 -5.57
N VAL A 159 -4.64 14.17 -6.75
CA VAL A 159 -4.30 13.47 -7.99
C VAL A 159 -3.10 14.15 -8.66
N GLN A 160 -2.13 13.34 -9.08
CA GLN A 160 -1.02 13.74 -9.92
C GLN A 160 -1.06 12.88 -11.18
N THR A 161 -1.14 13.51 -12.35
CA THR A 161 -1.26 12.80 -13.61
C THR A 161 -0.69 13.60 -14.77
N ALA A 162 -0.27 12.91 -15.80
CA ALA A 162 0.04 13.50 -17.09
C ALA A 162 -0.26 12.49 -18.19
N GLN A 163 -0.71 12.96 -19.34
CA GLN A 163 -1.00 12.10 -20.49
C GLN A 163 0.22 11.25 -20.88
N GLY A 164 0.04 9.94 -21.01
CA GLY A 164 1.09 8.99 -21.33
C GLY A 164 2.08 8.67 -20.20
N LYS A 165 1.88 9.23 -18.98
CA LYS A 165 2.77 9.01 -17.83
C LYS A 165 2.08 8.31 -16.65
N GLY A 166 0.78 8.01 -16.79
CA GLY A 166 0.00 7.38 -15.73
C GLY A 166 -0.59 8.37 -14.73
N THR A 167 -1.12 7.83 -13.65
CA THR A 167 -1.81 8.58 -12.59
C THR A 167 -1.38 8.10 -11.22
N GLU A 168 -1.25 9.02 -10.28
CA GLU A 168 -1.06 8.74 -8.87
C GLU A 168 -2.15 9.45 -8.06
N PHE A 169 -2.96 8.68 -7.34
CA PHE A 169 -3.88 9.18 -6.35
C PHE A 169 -3.28 9.03 -4.96
N THR A 170 -3.34 10.09 -4.18
CA THR A 170 -2.92 10.10 -2.77
C THR A 170 -4.13 10.39 -1.90
N VAL A 171 -4.54 9.41 -1.10
CA VAL A 171 -5.61 9.54 -0.10
C VAL A 171 -4.96 9.57 1.27
N CYS A 172 -5.28 10.58 2.08
CA CYS A 172 -4.80 10.67 3.45
C CYS A 172 -6.01 10.75 4.39
N VAL A 173 -6.16 9.78 5.29
CA VAL A 173 -7.26 9.71 6.25
C VAL A 173 -6.75 9.57 7.68
N PRO A 174 -7.34 10.31 8.65
CA PRO A 174 -7.04 10.11 10.06
C PRO A 174 -7.69 8.81 10.53
N MET A 175 -6.93 7.97 11.22
CA MET A 175 -7.46 6.78 11.88
C MET A 175 -6.91 6.70 13.29
N ARG A 176 -7.73 6.23 14.22
CA ARG A 176 -7.32 6.01 15.61
C ARG A 176 -6.63 4.65 15.70
N ALA A 177 -5.40 4.63 16.21
CA ALA A 177 -4.71 3.38 16.48
C ALA A 177 -5.41 2.64 17.62
N GLN A 178 -5.48 1.33 17.55
CA GLN A 178 -5.92 0.50 18.65
C GLN A 178 -4.84 0.58 19.73
N THR A 179 -5.18 1.10 20.89
CA THR A 179 -4.20 1.42 21.95
C THR A 179 -3.66 0.16 22.65
N GLU A 180 -4.32 -0.97 22.48
CA GLU A 180 -3.76 -2.27 22.80
C GLU A 180 -2.88 -2.69 21.63
N GLN A 181 -1.62 -2.22 21.64
CA GLN A 181 -0.59 -2.97 20.96
C GLN A 181 -0.77 -4.41 21.40
N ARG A 182 -1.26 -5.29 20.51
CA ARG A 182 -1.02 -6.72 20.73
C ARG A 182 0.48 -6.79 20.92
N PRO A 183 0.98 -7.16 22.12
CA PRO A 183 2.40 -7.38 22.26
C PRO A 183 2.72 -8.36 21.15
N VAL A 184 3.58 -7.97 20.22
CA VAL A 184 4.16 -8.95 19.30
C VAL A 184 4.77 -9.97 20.23
N GLU A 185 4.13 -11.13 20.37
CA GLU A 185 4.63 -12.17 21.25
C GLU A 185 6.04 -12.47 20.75
N LYS A 186 7.03 -12.04 21.54
CA LYS A 186 8.39 -12.43 21.29
C LYS A 186 8.41 -13.94 21.28
N ILE A 187 8.81 -14.50 20.17
CA ILE A 187 8.95 -15.96 20.05
C ILE A 187 10.15 -16.31 20.91
N THR A 188 9.90 -16.91 22.07
CA THR A 188 10.93 -17.20 23.07
C THR A 188 12.10 -17.98 22.46
N GLU A 189 11.82 -18.86 21.51
CA GLU A 189 12.82 -19.67 20.80
C GLU A 189 13.72 -18.85 19.85
N LEU A 190 13.28 -17.66 19.46
CA LEU A 190 14.03 -16.75 18.58
C LEU A 190 14.74 -15.64 19.37
N GLU A 191 14.47 -15.51 20.66
CA GLU A 191 15.00 -14.41 21.47
C GLU A 191 16.55 -14.48 21.53
N GLY A 192 17.18 -13.39 21.10
CA GLY A 192 18.64 -13.25 21.09
C GLY A 192 19.35 -13.96 19.94
N LEU A 193 18.67 -14.76 19.13
CA LEU A 193 19.25 -15.35 17.92
C LEU A 193 19.58 -14.24 16.92
N LYS A 194 20.72 -14.40 16.20
CA LYS A 194 21.22 -13.40 15.25
C LYS A 194 20.81 -13.77 13.82
N ALA A 195 20.31 -12.81 13.06
CA ALA A 195 19.96 -12.96 11.66
C ALA A 195 20.67 -11.93 10.79
N LEU A 196 20.98 -12.29 9.54
CA LEU A 196 21.50 -11.41 8.51
C LEU A 196 20.52 -11.39 7.33
N VAL A 197 20.07 -10.20 6.96
CA VAL A 197 19.23 -9.95 5.78
C VAL A 197 20.11 -9.42 4.67
N VAL A 198 20.00 -9.99 3.47
CA VAL A 198 20.79 -9.63 2.29
C VAL A 198 19.86 -9.45 1.10
N ASP A 199 19.73 -8.21 0.63
CA ASP A 199 18.86 -7.85 -0.47
C ASP A 199 19.43 -6.57 -1.11
N ASP A 200 19.28 -6.36 -2.41
CA ASP A 200 19.78 -5.16 -3.07
C ASP A 200 18.81 -3.95 -2.90
N ASP A 201 17.58 -4.19 -2.45
CA ASP A 201 16.66 -3.13 -2.06
C ASP A 201 16.77 -2.81 -0.57
N PHE A 202 17.21 -1.58 -0.29
CA PHE A 202 17.30 -1.05 1.08
C PHE A 202 15.99 -1.18 1.86
N ASN A 203 14.86 -0.94 1.21
CA ASN A 203 13.56 -0.94 1.86
C ASN A 203 13.15 -2.36 2.31
N THR A 204 13.42 -3.36 1.49
CA THR A 204 13.23 -4.76 1.83
C THR A 204 14.09 -5.14 3.04
N CYS A 205 15.38 -4.79 3.00
CA CYS A 205 16.30 -5.01 4.12
C CYS A 205 15.80 -4.40 5.43
N ASP A 206 15.42 -3.13 5.40
CA ASP A 206 14.95 -2.40 6.59
C ASP A 206 13.66 -3.01 7.16
N SER A 207 12.68 -3.30 6.28
CA SER A 207 11.39 -3.91 6.68
C SER A 207 11.57 -5.28 7.31
N VAL A 208 12.32 -6.18 6.66
CA VAL A 208 12.56 -7.54 7.18
C VAL A 208 13.34 -7.49 8.49
N THR A 209 14.36 -6.65 8.58
CA THR A 209 15.14 -6.49 9.81
C THR A 209 14.26 -6.02 10.98
N LYS A 210 13.41 -5.02 10.75
CA LYS A 210 12.47 -4.54 11.77
C LYS A 210 11.50 -5.63 12.22
N MET A 211 11.00 -6.47 11.31
CA MET A 211 10.14 -7.61 11.65
C MET A 211 10.86 -8.62 12.54
N LEU A 212 12.09 -8.98 12.20
CA LEU A 212 12.91 -9.92 12.98
C LEU A 212 13.21 -9.38 14.39
N VAL A 213 13.51 -8.10 14.51
CA VAL A 213 13.72 -7.44 15.80
C VAL A 213 12.45 -7.44 16.65
N LYS A 214 11.28 -7.20 16.03
CA LYS A 214 9.98 -7.25 16.74
C LYS A 214 9.70 -8.63 17.36
N VAL A 215 10.07 -9.72 16.71
CA VAL A 215 9.87 -11.09 17.23
C VAL A 215 10.96 -11.54 18.21
N GLY A 216 11.94 -10.67 18.51
CA GLY A 216 12.96 -10.91 19.55
C GLY A 216 14.36 -11.27 19.03
N MET A 217 14.58 -11.31 17.72
CA MET A 217 15.89 -11.58 17.13
C MET A 217 16.80 -10.34 17.16
N ARG A 218 18.11 -10.58 17.12
CA ARG A 218 19.11 -9.57 16.74
C ARG A 218 19.30 -9.64 15.23
N ALA A 219 18.90 -8.61 14.49
CA ALA A 219 18.96 -8.63 13.04
C ALA A 219 19.83 -7.50 12.49
N GLU A 220 20.63 -7.82 11.50
CA GLU A 220 21.47 -6.91 10.72
C GLU A 220 21.16 -7.10 9.24
N TRP A 221 21.51 -6.15 8.42
CA TRP A 221 21.30 -6.23 6.97
C TRP A 221 22.51 -5.71 6.17
N THR A 222 22.58 -6.13 4.92
CA THR A 222 23.53 -5.62 3.92
C THR A 222 22.92 -5.68 2.53
N LEU A 223 23.33 -4.76 1.64
CA LEU A 223 22.89 -4.71 0.23
C LEU A 223 23.79 -5.51 -0.71
N SER A 224 24.80 -6.23 -0.18
CA SER A 224 25.84 -6.90 -0.96
C SER A 224 26.06 -8.31 -0.46
N GLY A 225 25.99 -9.29 -1.36
CA GLY A 225 26.30 -10.68 -1.05
C GLY A 225 27.75 -10.88 -0.63
N LYS A 226 28.70 -10.17 -1.23
CA LYS A 226 30.12 -10.23 -0.85
C LYS A 226 30.35 -9.70 0.57
N GLU A 227 29.66 -8.62 0.93
CA GLU A 227 29.72 -8.11 2.31
C GLU A 227 29.07 -9.09 3.29
N ALA A 228 28.00 -9.76 2.91
CA ALA A 228 27.36 -10.79 3.74
C ALA A 228 28.35 -11.93 4.07
N VAL A 229 29.10 -12.40 3.10
CA VAL A 229 30.13 -13.43 3.31
C VAL A 229 31.23 -12.95 4.28
N LEU A 230 31.66 -11.69 4.15
CA LEU A 230 32.65 -11.11 5.07
C LEU A 230 32.12 -11.03 6.50
N ARG A 231 30.89 -10.54 6.68
CA ARG A 231 30.22 -10.44 7.98
C ARG A 231 30.02 -11.82 8.61
N ALA A 232 29.63 -12.82 7.81
CA ALA A 232 29.47 -14.19 8.30
C ALA A 232 30.81 -14.79 8.83
N ARG A 233 31.92 -14.54 8.12
CA ARG A 233 33.28 -14.98 8.58
C ARG A 233 33.68 -14.26 9.87
N GLN A 234 33.51 -12.93 9.93
CA GLN A 234 33.82 -12.17 11.16
C GLN A 234 32.99 -12.64 12.35
N ALA A 235 31.70 -12.89 12.13
CA ALA A 235 30.79 -13.39 13.16
C ALA A 235 31.27 -14.75 13.71
N LEU A 236 31.78 -15.63 12.83
CA LEU A 236 32.37 -16.92 13.23
C LEU A 236 33.64 -16.74 14.07
N GLU A 237 34.53 -15.84 13.66
CA GLU A 237 35.77 -15.54 14.41
C GLU A 237 35.46 -14.93 15.79
N MET A 238 34.42 -14.12 15.89
CA MET A 238 33.99 -13.48 17.14
C MET A 238 33.09 -14.37 18.01
N SER A 239 32.78 -15.60 17.57
CA SER A 239 31.84 -16.51 18.25
C SER A 239 30.43 -15.92 18.43
N ASP A 240 30.04 -14.97 17.60
CA ASP A 240 28.70 -14.35 17.54
C ASP A 240 28.03 -14.66 16.20
N VAL A 241 27.80 -15.93 15.93
CA VAL A 241 27.38 -16.48 14.65
C VAL A 241 25.92 -16.06 14.30
N TYR A 242 25.67 -15.94 13.03
CA TYR A 242 24.29 -15.81 12.55
C TYR A 242 23.61 -17.18 12.57
N HIS A 243 22.39 -17.20 13.11
CA HIS A 243 21.54 -18.38 13.21
C HIS A 243 20.58 -18.50 12.02
N ALA A 244 20.33 -17.37 11.33
CA ALA A 244 19.49 -17.32 10.14
C ALA A 244 20.09 -16.35 9.12
N TYR A 245 19.94 -16.70 7.84
CA TYR A 245 20.27 -15.87 6.70
C TYR A 245 19.00 -15.75 5.83
N ILE A 246 18.61 -14.53 5.50
CA ILE A 246 17.51 -14.23 4.59
C ILE A 246 18.12 -13.52 3.40
N ILE A 247 18.21 -14.20 2.28
CA ILE A 247 19.03 -13.77 1.14
C ILE A 247 18.12 -13.69 -0.09
N ASP A 248 18.12 -12.54 -0.79
CA ASP A 248 17.52 -12.45 -2.11
C ASP A 248 18.27 -13.36 -3.09
N TRP A 249 17.47 -14.01 -3.94
CA TRP A 249 17.97 -14.92 -4.96
C TRP A 249 18.86 -14.22 -6.00
N ARG A 250 18.59 -12.95 -6.30
CA ARG A 250 19.26 -12.18 -7.36
C ARG A 250 19.96 -10.96 -6.77
N LEU A 251 21.17 -11.13 -6.34
CA LEU A 251 22.01 -10.02 -5.92
C LEU A 251 22.87 -9.52 -7.10
N PRO A 252 23.14 -8.20 -7.19
CA PRO A 252 23.93 -7.63 -8.29
C PRO A 252 25.38 -8.12 -8.34
N ASP A 253 25.94 -8.52 -7.21
CA ASP A 253 27.36 -8.85 -7.04
C ASP A 253 27.66 -10.35 -6.89
N MET A 254 26.62 -11.17 -6.64
CA MET A 254 26.74 -12.65 -6.62
C MET A 254 25.35 -13.31 -6.68
N ASN A 255 25.31 -14.59 -6.98
CA ASN A 255 24.09 -15.37 -6.90
C ASN A 255 23.83 -15.77 -5.43
N GLY A 256 22.58 -15.65 -4.98
CA GLY A 256 22.19 -15.98 -3.59
C GLY A 256 22.40 -17.45 -3.18
N ILE A 257 22.78 -18.33 -4.13
CA ILE A 257 23.13 -19.74 -3.86
C ILE A 257 24.64 -19.93 -3.68
N GLU A 258 25.48 -19.05 -4.19
CA GLU A 258 26.93 -19.12 -4.05
C GLU A 258 27.38 -18.70 -2.65
#